data_537ff2d79bf5b3c64f73a88ba798488b
#
_entry.id   537ff2d79bf5b3c64f73a88ba798488b
#
_cell.length_a   1.000
_cell.length_b   1.000
_cell.length_c   1.000
_cell.angle_alpha   90.00
_cell.angle_beta   90.00
_cell.angle_gamma   90.00
#
_symmetry.space_group_name_H-M   'P 1'
#
loop_
_entity.id
_entity.type
_entity.pdbx_description
1 polymer ?
#
loop_
_entity_poly.entity_id
_entity_poly.type
_entity_poly.pdbx_seq_one_letter_code
_entity_poly.pdbx_strand_id
1 'polypeptide(L)'
;HHHHHHADEVFTSWGVETAKKFTKEAVETALKGLDTEKYGLVLRAKGILPAEDGSWIHFDYVPEEASIRTGSADITGKLCVIGSKLDEKGIAELFGV
;
A
#
# COMPACT_ATOMS: atom_id res chain seq x y z
N HIS A 1 -1.34 21.04 28.45
CA HIS A 1 -1.24 20.60 27.91
C HIS A 1 -1.66 19.75 27.34
N HIS A 2 -2.09 19.50 27.45
CA HIS A 2 -2.27 18.89 26.92
C HIS A 2 -2.50 18.29 26.07
N HIS A 3 -2.73 18.19 25.55
CA HIS A 3 -2.99 17.48 24.61
C HIS A 3 -2.22 16.50 24.11
N HIS A 4 -1.88 16.08 24.47
CA HIS A 4 -0.99 15.18 24.40
C HIS A 4 -1.31 13.81 23.95
N HIS A 5 -2.53 13.26 23.91
CA HIS A 5 -2.87 11.99 23.36
C HIS A 5 -2.51 11.87 21.90
N HIS A 6 -2.40 12.98 21.24
CA HIS A 6 -1.92 12.96 19.87
C HIS A 6 -0.45 12.64 19.79
N ALA A 7 0.29 12.88 20.85
CA ALA A 7 1.70 12.59 20.86
C ALA A 7 1.97 11.09 20.88
N ASP A 8 0.98 10.29 21.25
CA ASP A 8 1.13 8.84 21.27
C ASP A 8 0.88 8.20 19.93
N GLU A 9 0.36 8.96 18.96
CA GLU A 9 0.13 8.44 17.63
C GLU A 9 1.34 8.70 16.77
N VAL A 10 2.05 7.63 16.46
CA VAL A 10 3.23 7.70 15.60
C VAL A 10 2.84 7.17 14.24
N PHE A 11 2.99 8.00 13.23
CA PHE A 11 2.75 7.58 11.87
C PHE A 11 4.09 7.21 11.25
N THR A 12 4.11 6.04 10.61
CA THR A 12 5.31 5.54 9.96
C THR A 12 5.00 5.28 8.50
N SER A 13 6.03 5.17 7.71
CA SER A 13 5.89 4.75 6.34
C SER A 13 6.69 3.47 6.12
N TRP A 14 6.11 2.56 5.38
CA TRP A 14 6.76 1.34 4.97
C TRP A 14 6.79 1.33 3.46
N GLY A 15 7.94 1.06 2.88
CA GLY A 15 8.06 1.03 1.44
C GLY A 15 8.92 -0.13 1.01
N VAL A 16 8.67 -0.62 -0.20
CA VAL A 16 9.43 -1.73 -0.75
C VAL A 16 9.53 -1.57 -2.26
N GLU A 17 10.63 -2.05 -2.82
CA GLU A 17 10.80 -2.19 -4.25
C GLU A 17 10.71 -3.66 -4.59
N THR A 18 10.10 -3.99 -5.72
CA THR A 18 9.90 -5.38 -6.09
C THR A 18 9.87 -5.52 -7.61
N ALA A 19 10.43 -6.61 -8.09
CA ALA A 19 10.33 -6.96 -9.50
C ALA A 19 9.15 -7.89 -9.76
N LYS A 20 8.38 -8.22 -8.74
CA LYS A 20 7.22 -9.10 -8.87
C LYS A 20 6.17 -8.46 -9.77
N LYS A 21 5.57 -9.27 -10.62
CA LYS A 21 4.48 -8.83 -11.50
C LYS A 21 3.15 -9.10 -10.84
N PHE A 22 2.21 -8.20 -11.04
CA PHE A 22 0.91 -8.24 -10.38
C PHE A 22 -0.22 -8.28 -11.39
N THR A 23 -1.38 -8.74 -10.95
CA THR A 23 -2.62 -8.57 -11.70
C THR A 23 -3.41 -7.46 -11.04
N LYS A 24 -4.30 -6.85 -11.80
CA LYS A 24 -5.17 -5.81 -11.25
C LYS A 24 -6.00 -6.37 -10.09
N GLU A 25 -6.48 -7.61 -10.24
CA GLU A 25 -7.28 -8.27 -9.21
C GLU A 25 -6.50 -8.46 -7.92
N ALA A 26 -5.23 -8.83 -8.03
CA ALA A 26 -4.38 -9.01 -6.86
C ALA A 26 -4.19 -7.69 -6.11
N VAL A 27 -3.99 -6.60 -6.86
CA VAL A 27 -3.85 -5.28 -6.25
C VAL A 27 -5.16 -4.87 -5.58
N GLU A 28 -6.29 -5.07 -6.25
CA GLU A 28 -7.59 -4.74 -5.66
C GLU A 28 -7.83 -5.50 -4.36
N THR A 29 -7.53 -6.79 -4.34
CA THR A 29 -7.69 -7.62 -3.16
C THR A 29 -6.81 -7.13 -2.02
N ALA A 30 -5.56 -6.78 -2.33
CA ALA A 30 -4.63 -6.28 -1.32
C ALA A 30 -5.13 -4.97 -0.73
N LEU A 31 -5.61 -4.04 -1.57
CA LEU A 31 -6.11 -2.77 -1.07
C LEU A 31 -7.35 -2.94 -0.20
N LYS A 32 -8.23 -3.87 -0.54
CA LYS A 32 -9.38 -4.19 0.31
C LYS A 32 -8.92 -4.74 1.66
N GLY A 33 -7.83 -5.51 1.66
CA GLY A 33 -7.28 -6.01 2.91
C GLY A 33 -6.82 -4.89 3.84
N LEU A 34 -6.35 -3.80 3.28
CA LEU A 34 -5.92 -2.65 4.08
C LEU A 34 -7.10 -1.98 4.80
N ASP A 35 -8.32 -2.10 4.26
CA ASP A 35 -9.50 -1.53 4.90
C ASP A 35 -9.91 -2.26 6.18
N THR A 36 -9.40 -3.48 6.39
CA THR A 36 -9.85 -4.30 7.52
C THR A 36 -9.19 -3.92 8.83
N GLU A 37 -8.22 -3.02 8.82
CA GLU A 37 -7.41 -2.63 9.99
C GLU A 37 -6.61 -3.79 10.58
N LYS A 38 -6.63 -4.93 9.94
CA LYS A 38 -5.85 -6.09 10.36
C LYS A 38 -4.34 -5.80 10.31
N TYR A 39 -3.94 -4.90 9.46
CA TYR A 39 -2.52 -4.57 9.23
C TYR A 39 -2.14 -3.24 9.84
N GLY A 40 -2.96 -2.71 10.74
CA GLY A 40 -2.77 -1.42 11.36
C GLY A 40 -3.73 -0.38 10.79
N LEU A 41 -3.59 0.85 11.23
CA LEU A 41 -4.39 1.95 10.72
C LEU A 41 -3.69 2.55 9.52
N VAL A 42 -4.12 2.16 8.33
CA VAL A 42 -3.52 2.66 7.09
C VAL A 42 -4.19 3.96 6.70
N LEU A 43 -3.40 5.01 6.56
CA LEU A 43 -3.91 6.32 6.16
C LEU A 43 -3.81 6.53 4.67
N ARG A 44 -2.78 5.98 4.05
CA ARG A 44 -2.57 6.13 2.62
C ARG A 44 -1.63 5.04 2.12
N ALA A 45 -1.86 4.61 0.90
CA ALA A 45 -0.92 3.74 0.22
C ALA A 45 -0.87 4.16 -1.24
N LYS A 46 0.27 3.97 -1.87
CA LYS A 46 0.40 4.23 -3.30
C LYS A 46 1.48 3.32 -3.85
N GLY A 47 1.38 3.08 -5.13
CA GLY A 47 2.38 2.25 -5.76
C GLY A 47 2.33 2.29 -7.27
N ILE A 48 3.42 1.85 -7.86
CA ILE A 48 3.58 1.66 -9.29
C ILE A 48 4.17 0.27 -9.43
N LEU A 49 3.40 -0.67 -9.96
CA LEU A 49 3.78 -2.08 -9.98
C LEU A 49 3.74 -2.63 -11.40
N PRO A 50 4.71 -3.46 -11.78
CA PRO A 50 4.67 -4.09 -13.10
C PRO A 50 3.55 -5.11 -13.15
N ALA A 51 2.82 -5.11 -14.26
CA ALA A 51 1.74 -6.06 -14.48
C ALA A 51 2.19 -7.23 -15.34
N GLU A 52 1.47 -8.34 -15.23
CA GLU A 52 1.83 -9.55 -15.95
C GLU A 52 1.72 -9.40 -17.46
N ASP A 53 0.89 -8.48 -17.93
CA ASP A 53 0.68 -8.25 -19.35
C ASP A 53 1.67 -7.24 -19.96
N GLY A 54 2.67 -6.81 -19.19
CA GLY A 54 3.66 -5.86 -19.65
C GLY A 54 3.31 -4.40 -19.39
N SER A 55 2.11 -4.13 -18.92
CA SER A 55 1.74 -2.77 -18.54
C SER A 55 2.19 -2.49 -17.11
N TRP A 56 1.89 -1.30 -16.62
CA TRP A 56 2.22 -0.91 -15.25
C TRP A 56 0.95 -0.42 -14.55
N ILE A 57 0.78 -0.88 -13.32
CA ILE A 57 -0.39 -0.57 -12.51
C ILE A 57 -0.01 0.52 -11.53
N HIS A 58 -0.73 1.65 -11.60
CA HIS A 58 -0.59 2.72 -10.63
C HIS A 58 -1.77 2.66 -9.69
N PHE A 59 -1.54 2.75 -8.40
CA PHE A 59 -2.65 2.79 -7.47
C PHE A 59 -2.44 3.85 -6.40
N ASP A 60 -3.56 4.37 -5.91
CA ASP A 60 -3.62 5.24 -4.75
C ASP A 60 -4.73 4.72 -3.86
N TYR A 61 -4.49 4.74 -2.57
CA TYR A 61 -5.44 4.25 -1.58
C TYR A 61 -5.53 5.22 -0.41
N VAL A 62 -6.74 5.55 -0.01
CA VAL A 62 -7.07 6.11 1.30
C VAL A 62 -8.19 5.24 1.85
N PRO A 63 -8.46 5.27 3.17
CA PRO A 63 -9.49 4.37 3.72
C PRO A 63 -10.80 4.44 2.95
N GLU A 64 -11.27 3.26 2.56
CA GLU A 64 -12.52 3.05 1.83
C GLU A 64 -12.54 3.61 0.41
N GLU A 65 -11.41 4.10 -0.09
CA GLU A 65 -11.37 4.63 -1.44
C GLU A 65 -10.05 4.24 -2.11
N ALA A 66 -10.15 3.54 -3.20
CA ALA A 66 -8.98 3.10 -3.94
C ALA A 66 -9.13 3.46 -5.41
N SER A 67 -8.02 3.85 -6.01
CA SER A 67 -7.95 4.15 -7.43
C SER A 67 -6.85 3.29 -8.05
N ILE A 68 -7.20 2.52 -9.05
CA ILE A 68 -6.27 1.65 -9.74
C ILE A 68 -6.37 1.97 -11.23
N ARG A 69 -5.23 2.22 -11.85
CA ARG A 69 -5.19 2.61 -13.26
C ARG A 69 -3.91 2.13 -13.91
N THR A 70 -3.89 2.13 -15.22
CA THR A 70 -2.68 1.87 -15.99
C THR A 70 -1.92 3.18 -16.12
N GLY A 71 -0.61 3.13 -16.01
CA GLY A 71 0.22 4.32 -16.12
C GLY A 71 1.57 4.02 -16.71
N SER A 72 2.45 5.00 -16.66
CA SER A 72 3.77 4.89 -17.25
C SER A 72 4.66 3.94 -16.46
N ALA A 73 5.63 3.37 -17.16
CA ALA A 73 6.59 2.44 -16.56
C ALA A 73 7.55 3.14 -15.61
N ASP A 74 8.05 2.38 -14.65
CA ASP A 74 9.13 2.82 -13.79
C ASP A 74 10.28 1.83 -13.94
N ILE A 75 11.39 2.08 -13.28
CA ILE A 75 12.56 1.20 -13.34
C ILE A 75 12.26 -0.10 -12.60
N THR A 76 11.55 -0.03 -11.48
CA THR A 76 11.16 -1.19 -10.70
C THR A 76 9.81 -0.92 -10.07
N GLY A 77 9.15 -1.99 -9.62
CA GLY A 77 7.92 -1.85 -8.87
C GLY A 77 8.20 -1.22 -7.51
N LYS A 78 7.32 -0.34 -7.07
CA LYS A 78 7.44 0.37 -5.80
C LYS A 78 6.09 0.47 -5.16
N LEU A 79 6.04 0.27 -3.84
CA LEU A 79 4.82 0.57 -3.12
C LEU A 79 5.19 1.13 -1.74
N CYS A 80 4.31 1.96 -1.24
CA CYS A 80 4.51 2.65 0.03
C CYS A 80 3.19 2.70 0.78
N VAL A 81 3.25 2.41 2.08
CA VAL A 81 2.08 2.44 2.96
C VAL A 81 2.42 3.35 4.13
N ILE A 82 1.52 4.28 4.44
CA ILE A 82 1.69 5.23 5.53
C ILE A 82 0.56 5.01 6.52
N GLY A 83 0.89 4.92 7.79
CA GLY A 83 -0.13 4.74 8.80
C GLY A 83 0.44 4.59 10.19
N SER A 84 -0.39 4.12 11.11
CA SER A 84 -0.03 3.95 12.50
C SER A 84 -0.10 2.47 12.87
N LYS A 85 0.87 2.01 13.62
CA LYS A 85 0.94 0.63 14.10
C LYS A 85 0.88 -0.38 12.94
N LEU A 86 1.61 -0.09 11.87
CA LEU A 86 1.60 -0.94 10.69
C LEU A 86 2.22 -2.30 10.98
N ASP A 87 1.55 -3.35 10.54
CA ASP A 87 2.09 -4.70 10.55
C ASP A 87 2.84 -4.90 9.24
N GLU A 88 4.09 -4.46 9.21
CA GLU A 88 4.88 -4.47 7.99
C GLU A 88 5.02 -5.84 7.38
N LYS A 89 5.23 -6.85 8.23
CA LYS A 89 5.34 -8.22 7.75
C LYS A 89 4.04 -8.70 7.13
N GLY A 90 2.92 -8.41 7.79
CA GLY A 90 1.61 -8.78 7.26
C GLY A 90 1.29 -8.07 5.97
N ILE A 91 1.66 -6.78 5.87
CA ILE A 91 1.44 -6.02 4.65
C ILE A 91 2.28 -6.60 3.51
N ALA A 92 3.53 -6.96 3.79
CA ALA A 92 4.38 -7.59 2.79
C ALA A 92 3.78 -8.90 2.30
N GLU A 93 3.24 -9.70 3.21
CA GLU A 93 2.58 -10.95 2.84
C GLU A 93 1.31 -10.70 2.03
N LEU A 94 0.57 -9.65 2.38
CA LEU A 94 -0.66 -9.29 1.68
C LEU A 94 -0.38 -8.97 0.21
N PHE A 95 0.70 -8.27 -0.06
CA PHE A 95 1.11 -7.96 -1.43
C PHE A 95 1.98 -9.08 -2.03
N GLY A 96 2.43 -10.02 -1.23
CA GLY A 96 3.26 -11.13 -1.71
C GLY A 96 4.69 -10.72 -2.03
N VAL A 97 5.20 -9.75 -1.31
CA VAL A 97 6.56 -9.24 -1.56
C VAL A 97 7.53 -9.47 -0.41
#